data_add6aede80f6bbca5bec84c3dba80732
#
_entry.id   add6aede80f6bbca5bec84c3dba80732
#
_cell.length_a   1.000
_cell.length_b   1.000
_cell.length_c   1.000
_cell.angle_alpha   90.00
_cell.angle_beta   90.00
_cell.angle_gamma   90.00
#
_symmetry.space_group_name_H-M   'P 1'
#
loop_
_entity.id
_entity.type
_entity.pdbx_description
1 polymer ?
#
loop_
_entity_poly.entity_id
_entity_poly.type
_entity_poly.pdbx_seq_one_letter_code
_entity_poly.pdbx_strand_id
1 'polypeptide(L)'
;MRHKILWASIAAGTVVVLGVAGGAYLLLRTKGSPTATARAFLSAWARDDATAMRGEALAPPPDLDQQYQTLRKGLGVTKVQASPGTESRQGGEATVPFTADLTLPMGTWHYQGRLRLKTDHREWKVIWSPESIHPDLHSGQHLTITYRWPKRARVVAADGSPIDGTDVSGSVQQIVGTTAALTDKQAKKLGTSYSKGDIVGQSGIQQRFDKRLAGTPTASVIVADASNHPVKKVGGFAGKAGRDVKTTLDQHVQSAAAAALQGQTKPTSMVAIRPSDGQILAVANYPGGFDRALQGTYPPGSTFKVVTAYALLRSGLSPSDTVECPKAANVGGQVIHNSEGEKTGDMTFTEALAQSCNTAFALQTQKRLNPSRLSSAANLFGFNQKIDPGMHVAAGSFPSPTSTSEMAVAGFGQGRDLANALSMAGVAAGIAGGTWHPPVFVSDPQVAQKAKAGRLDSRLRSELATMMRAVVTTGTAKDAGLPAGTAGKTGTAEYASGKDGKDPPTHAWFMGFHGDVAFAVIVEGGGFGSKTAAPIARRFLNAL
;
A
#
# COMPACT_ATOMS: atom_id res chain seq x y z
N MET A 1 -31.35 34.33 -100.34
CA MET A 1 -30.38 33.31 -99.79
C MET A 1 -29.13 33.90 -99.10
N ARG A 2 -28.75 35.15 -99.25
CA ARG A 2 -27.51 35.70 -98.63
C ARG A 2 -27.61 36.07 -97.18
N HIS A 3 -28.75 36.33 -96.60
CA HIS A 3 -28.89 36.69 -95.17
C HIS A 3 -28.86 35.48 -94.19
N LYS A 4 -29.21 34.25 -94.61
CA LYS A 4 -29.17 33.04 -93.78
C LYS A 4 -27.76 32.50 -93.52
N ILE A 5 -26.81 32.72 -94.41
CA ILE A 5 -25.42 32.27 -94.32
C ILE A 5 -24.62 33.14 -93.33
N LEU A 6 -24.92 34.45 -93.23
CA LEU A 6 -24.23 35.38 -92.37
C LEU A 6 -24.52 35.11 -90.88
N TRP A 7 -25.76 34.73 -90.52
CA TRP A 7 -26.14 34.36 -89.14
C TRP A 7 -25.59 33.03 -88.72
N ALA A 8 -25.45 32.07 -89.57
CA ALA A 8 -24.86 30.77 -89.27
C ALA A 8 -23.36 30.87 -88.98
N SER A 9 -22.64 31.75 -89.66
CA SER A 9 -21.19 31.96 -89.48
C SER A 9 -20.89 32.74 -88.21
N ILE A 10 -21.74 33.68 -87.78
CA ILE A 10 -21.60 34.43 -86.54
C ILE A 10 -21.92 33.49 -85.34
N ALA A 11 -22.97 32.67 -85.45
CA ALA A 11 -23.32 31.72 -84.40
C ALA A 11 -22.24 30.65 -84.21
N ALA A 12 -21.67 30.11 -85.29
CA ALA A 12 -20.57 29.13 -85.20
C ALA A 12 -19.29 29.73 -84.63
N GLY A 13 -18.94 30.97 -84.99
CA GLY A 13 -17.78 31.69 -84.45
C GLY A 13 -17.91 31.98 -82.96
N THR A 14 -19.09 32.38 -82.53
CA THR A 14 -19.36 32.65 -81.06
C THR A 14 -19.32 31.38 -80.23
N VAL A 15 -19.83 30.25 -80.71
CA VAL A 15 -19.77 28.97 -80.01
C VAL A 15 -18.32 28.45 -79.88
N VAL A 16 -17.51 28.63 -80.99
CA VAL A 16 -16.09 28.22 -80.95
C VAL A 16 -15.28 29.11 -79.97
N VAL A 17 -15.51 30.43 -79.99
CA VAL A 17 -14.83 31.36 -79.05
C VAL A 17 -15.25 31.13 -77.63
N LEU A 18 -16.52 30.86 -77.36
CA LEU A 18 -17.00 30.50 -76.04
C LEU A 18 -16.49 29.10 -75.58
N GLY A 19 -16.41 28.15 -76.49
CA GLY A 19 -15.83 26.83 -76.27
C GLY A 19 -14.33 26.88 -75.94
N VAL A 20 -13.57 27.68 -76.77
CA VAL A 20 -12.13 27.86 -76.54
C VAL A 20 -11.87 28.68 -75.26
N ALA A 21 -12.64 29.73 -74.99
CA ALA A 21 -12.54 30.53 -73.78
C ALA A 21 -12.97 29.73 -72.56
N GLY A 22 -14.05 28.93 -72.66
CA GLY A 22 -14.49 28.01 -71.60
C GLY A 22 -13.49 26.89 -71.35
N GLY A 23 -12.93 26.29 -72.40
CA GLY A 23 -11.86 25.30 -72.31
C GLY A 23 -10.56 25.87 -71.75
N ALA A 24 -10.14 27.07 -72.18
CA ALA A 24 -8.99 27.75 -71.59
C ALA A 24 -9.22 28.14 -70.14
N TYR A 25 -10.43 28.58 -69.76
CA TYR A 25 -10.80 28.85 -68.36
C TYR A 25 -10.74 27.58 -67.47
N LEU A 26 -11.27 26.47 -68.00
CA LEU A 26 -11.20 25.16 -67.25
C LEU A 26 -9.77 24.64 -67.18
N LEU A 27 -8.94 24.85 -68.21
CA LEU A 27 -7.53 24.48 -68.23
C LEU A 27 -6.66 25.35 -67.31
N LEU A 28 -7.05 26.59 -67.03
CA LEU A 28 -6.31 27.52 -66.16
C LEU A 28 -6.82 27.55 -64.72
N ARG A 29 -7.94 26.92 -64.44
CA ARG A 29 -8.53 26.91 -63.14
C ARG A 29 -7.69 26.09 -62.14
N THR A 30 -7.44 26.64 -60.96
CA THR A 30 -6.81 25.94 -59.85
C THR A 30 -7.65 24.73 -59.43
N LYS A 31 -7.05 23.55 -59.32
CA LYS A 31 -7.70 22.32 -58.90
C LYS A 31 -7.85 22.29 -57.36
N GLY A 32 -8.99 21.84 -56.89
CA GLY A 32 -9.28 21.70 -55.46
C GLY A 32 -9.49 23.05 -54.74
N SER A 33 -9.39 23.02 -53.43
CA SER A 33 -9.47 24.20 -52.56
C SER A 33 -8.43 24.13 -51.44
N PRO A 34 -8.01 25.29 -50.90
CA PRO A 34 -7.09 25.30 -49.74
C PRO A 34 -7.60 24.45 -48.56
N THR A 35 -8.90 24.53 -48.28
CA THR A 35 -9.52 23.74 -47.17
C THR A 35 -9.49 22.23 -47.49
N ALA A 36 -9.65 21.80 -48.73
CA ALA A 36 -9.55 20.39 -49.11
C ALA A 36 -8.13 19.84 -48.92
N THR A 37 -7.11 20.59 -49.40
CA THR A 37 -5.69 20.24 -49.18
C THR A 37 -5.32 20.24 -47.71
N ALA A 38 -5.75 21.27 -46.95
CA ALA A 38 -5.54 21.30 -45.47
C ALA A 38 -6.17 20.08 -44.79
N ARG A 39 -7.38 19.68 -45.19
CA ARG A 39 -8.07 18.48 -44.66
C ARG A 39 -7.29 17.21 -45.01
N ALA A 40 -6.79 17.06 -46.24
CA ALA A 40 -5.98 15.92 -46.64
C ALA A 40 -4.71 15.82 -45.80
N PHE A 41 -3.98 16.92 -45.63
CA PHE A 41 -2.76 17.03 -44.84
C PHE A 41 -3.02 16.69 -43.38
N LEU A 42 -4.03 17.30 -42.73
CA LEU A 42 -4.40 17.06 -41.30
C LEU A 42 -4.90 15.63 -41.08
N SER A 43 -5.63 15.06 -42.05
CA SER A 43 -6.07 13.66 -41.98
C SER A 43 -4.90 12.69 -42.11
N ALA A 44 -3.89 13.00 -42.94
CA ALA A 44 -2.67 12.22 -43.04
C ALA A 44 -1.86 12.28 -41.74
N TRP A 45 -1.73 13.46 -41.13
CA TRP A 45 -1.13 13.61 -39.80
C TRP A 45 -1.86 12.77 -38.73
N ALA A 46 -3.19 12.79 -38.73
CA ALA A 46 -3.99 12.00 -37.77
C ALA A 46 -3.74 10.48 -37.92
N ARG A 47 -3.49 10.00 -39.16
CA ARG A 47 -3.18 8.58 -39.43
C ARG A 47 -1.69 8.24 -39.38
N ASP A 48 -0.82 9.20 -39.05
CA ASP A 48 0.64 9.04 -39.07
C ASP A 48 1.20 8.67 -40.44
N ASP A 49 0.58 9.18 -41.49
CA ASP A 49 0.93 8.93 -42.89
C ASP A 49 1.80 10.07 -43.44
N ALA A 50 3.09 9.99 -43.16
CA ALA A 50 4.04 11.00 -43.58
C ALA A 50 4.17 11.11 -45.09
N THR A 51 3.97 10.01 -45.84
CA THR A 51 4.01 10.01 -47.29
C THR A 51 2.88 10.84 -47.87
N ALA A 52 1.66 10.65 -47.36
CA ALA A 52 0.51 11.48 -47.78
C ALA A 52 0.71 12.95 -47.37
N MET A 53 1.26 13.23 -46.17
CA MET A 53 1.57 14.61 -45.77
C MET A 53 2.55 15.29 -46.72
N ARG A 54 3.61 14.59 -47.16
CA ARG A 54 4.59 15.10 -48.15
C ARG A 54 3.94 15.42 -49.48
N GLY A 55 2.99 14.58 -49.92
CA GLY A 55 2.24 14.79 -51.13
C GLY A 55 1.42 16.09 -51.14
N GLU A 56 0.94 16.52 -49.98
CA GLU A 56 0.16 17.75 -49.82
C GLU A 56 1.02 18.99 -49.53
N ALA A 57 2.32 18.85 -49.28
CA ALA A 57 3.22 19.96 -48.94
C ALA A 57 4.05 20.45 -50.14
N LEU A 58 4.33 21.77 -50.18
CA LEU A 58 5.23 22.41 -51.12
C LEU A 58 6.66 22.30 -50.61
N ALA A 59 7.53 21.62 -51.35
CA ALA A 59 8.93 21.40 -50.99
C ALA A 59 9.10 20.96 -49.52
N PRO A 60 8.50 19.84 -49.09
CA PRO A 60 8.55 19.39 -47.69
C PRO A 60 10.01 19.14 -47.27
N PRO A 61 10.39 19.52 -46.04
CA PRO A 61 11.75 19.29 -45.55
C PRO A 61 12.07 17.79 -45.49
N PRO A 62 13.34 17.38 -45.65
CA PRO A 62 13.74 15.97 -45.59
C PRO A 62 13.36 15.26 -44.29
N ASP A 63 13.33 15.99 -43.19
CA ASP A 63 13.07 15.51 -41.84
C ASP A 63 11.60 15.72 -41.35
N LEU A 64 10.65 16.02 -42.27
CA LEU A 64 9.24 16.23 -41.91
C LEU A 64 8.69 15.11 -41.05
N ASP A 65 8.95 13.85 -41.44
CA ASP A 65 8.49 12.66 -40.66
C ASP A 65 9.08 12.64 -39.27
N GLN A 66 10.38 12.93 -39.16
CA GLN A 66 11.09 12.93 -37.89
C GLN A 66 10.53 14.01 -36.94
N GLN A 67 10.13 15.17 -37.46
CA GLN A 67 9.57 16.23 -36.64
C GLN A 67 8.22 15.84 -36.03
N TYR A 68 7.32 15.21 -36.83
CA TYR A 68 6.06 14.68 -36.29
C TYR A 68 6.24 13.49 -35.37
N GLN A 69 7.22 12.62 -35.63
CA GLN A 69 7.58 11.53 -34.73
C GLN A 69 8.18 12.05 -33.42
N THR A 70 8.98 13.11 -33.47
CA THR A 70 9.53 13.78 -32.26
C THR A 70 8.40 14.36 -31.41
N LEU A 71 7.41 15.01 -32.04
CA LEU A 71 6.20 15.48 -31.39
C LEU A 71 5.47 14.31 -30.68
N ARG A 72 5.18 13.24 -31.42
CA ARG A 72 4.46 12.08 -30.88
C ARG A 72 5.19 11.46 -29.68
N LYS A 73 6.48 11.21 -29.82
CA LYS A 73 7.31 10.60 -28.77
C LYS A 73 7.52 11.57 -27.60
N GLY A 74 7.83 12.83 -27.87
CA GLY A 74 8.11 13.84 -26.84
C GLY A 74 6.91 14.14 -25.94
N LEU A 75 5.69 14.09 -26.49
CA LEU A 75 4.45 14.31 -25.76
C LEU A 75 3.74 13.00 -25.36
N GLY A 76 4.15 11.83 -25.87
CA GLY A 76 3.44 10.57 -25.66
C GLY A 76 2.07 10.54 -26.34
N VAL A 77 1.95 11.14 -27.54
CA VAL A 77 0.68 11.24 -28.28
C VAL A 77 0.21 9.87 -28.73
N THR A 78 -0.98 9.48 -28.31
CA THR A 78 -1.61 8.21 -28.71
C THR A 78 -2.64 8.38 -29.83
N LYS A 79 -3.27 9.55 -29.92
CA LYS A 79 -4.26 9.88 -30.95
C LYS A 79 -4.17 11.36 -31.32
N VAL A 80 -4.33 11.65 -32.61
CA VAL A 80 -4.47 13.00 -33.14
C VAL A 80 -5.82 13.12 -33.84
N GLN A 81 -6.54 14.20 -33.56
CA GLN A 81 -7.73 14.62 -34.28
C GLN A 81 -7.51 16.07 -34.66
N ALA A 82 -7.53 16.37 -35.96
CA ALA A 82 -7.35 17.73 -36.44
C ALA A 82 -8.36 18.04 -37.56
N SER A 83 -8.93 19.26 -37.52
CA SER A 83 -9.99 19.68 -38.43
C SER A 83 -9.74 21.09 -38.94
N PRO A 84 -9.80 21.32 -40.25
CA PRO A 84 -9.64 22.66 -40.84
C PRO A 84 -10.88 23.51 -40.59
N GLY A 85 -10.66 24.79 -40.35
CA GLY A 85 -11.69 25.83 -40.32
C GLY A 85 -11.87 26.51 -41.68
N THR A 86 -12.50 27.67 -41.63
CA THR A 86 -12.76 28.47 -42.85
C THR A 86 -11.48 29.16 -43.34
N GLU A 87 -11.18 28.98 -44.61
CA GLU A 87 -10.00 29.55 -45.28
C GLU A 87 -10.13 31.07 -45.48
N SER A 88 -9.00 31.77 -45.44
CA SER A 88 -8.84 33.15 -45.93
C SER A 88 -7.88 33.12 -47.14
N ARG A 89 -8.24 33.74 -48.25
CA ARG A 89 -7.45 33.76 -49.51
C ARG A 89 -6.99 35.16 -49.84
N GLN A 90 -5.78 35.27 -50.34
CA GLN A 90 -5.23 36.48 -50.89
C GLN A 90 -4.39 36.12 -52.15
N GLY A 91 -4.95 36.34 -53.35
CA GLY A 91 -4.30 35.91 -54.60
C GLY A 91 -4.07 34.40 -54.68
N GLY A 92 -2.84 33.99 -54.98
CA GLY A 92 -2.40 32.58 -55.01
C GLY A 92 -1.99 31.99 -53.69
N GLU A 93 -2.22 32.68 -52.56
CA GLU A 93 -1.95 32.22 -51.19
C GLU A 93 -3.25 32.09 -50.39
N ALA A 94 -3.24 31.21 -49.39
CA ALA A 94 -4.35 31.03 -48.47
C ALA A 94 -3.84 30.68 -47.09
N THR A 95 -4.63 31.02 -46.07
CA THR A 95 -4.43 30.58 -44.69
C THR A 95 -5.67 29.80 -44.23
N VAL A 96 -5.46 28.58 -43.75
CA VAL A 96 -6.52 27.72 -43.22
C VAL A 96 -6.25 27.51 -41.73
N PRO A 97 -7.05 28.08 -40.83
CA PRO A 97 -6.96 27.77 -39.42
C PRO A 97 -7.39 26.32 -39.20
N PHE A 98 -6.89 25.69 -38.14
CA PHE A 98 -7.32 24.36 -37.75
C PHE A 98 -7.40 24.25 -36.24
N THR A 99 -8.20 23.30 -35.76
CA THR A 99 -8.19 22.83 -34.37
C THR A 99 -7.50 21.48 -34.31
N ALA A 100 -6.72 21.25 -33.28
CA ALA A 100 -6.06 19.97 -33.03
C ALA A 100 -6.30 19.49 -31.61
N ASP A 101 -6.67 18.22 -31.50
CA ASP A 101 -6.88 17.48 -30.28
C ASP A 101 -5.87 16.34 -30.20
N LEU A 102 -4.90 16.45 -29.31
CA LEU A 102 -3.88 15.44 -29.07
C LEU A 102 -4.18 14.70 -27.78
N THR A 103 -4.45 13.39 -27.88
CA THR A 103 -4.61 12.55 -26.70
C THR A 103 -3.24 12.17 -26.14
N LEU A 104 -2.95 12.65 -24.93
CA LEU A 104 -1.74 12.42 -24.16
C LEU A 104 -2.05 11.49 -22.97
N PRO A 105 -1.05 10.90 -22.30
CA PRO A 105 -1.27 10.03 -21.14
C PRO A 105 -2.06 10.68 -19.98
N MET A 106 -2.00 12.02 -19.85
CA MET A 106 -2.66 12.80 -18.81
C MET A 106 -4.00 13.42 -19.23
N GLY A 107 -4.41 13.30 -20.51
CA GLY A 107 -5.64 13.86 -21.03
C GLY A 107 -5.52 14.38 -22.47
N THR A 108 -6.53 15.08 -22.96
CA THR A 108 -6.53 15.65 -24.31
C THR A 108 -6.06 17.10 -24.26
N TRP A 109 -5.07 17.43 -25.07
CA TRP A 109 -4.58 18.79 -25.27
C TRP A 109 -5.21 19.39 -26.52
N HIS A 110 -5.95 20.48 -26.33
CA HIS A 110 -6.59 21.25 -27.38
C HIS A 110 -5.77 22.46 -27.71
N TYR A 111 -5.57 22.72 -29.01
CA TYR A 111 -5.02 23.99 -29.48
C TYR A 111 -5.51 24.34 -30.87
N GLN A 112 -5.28 25.60 -31.26
CA GLN A 112 -5.57 26.10 -32.58
C GLN A 112 -4.25 26.39 -33.30
N GLY A 113 -4.19 26.00 -34.55
CA GLY A 113 -3.08 26.26 -35.46
C GLY A 113 -3.55 26.87 -36.79
N ARG A 114 -2.62 27.06 -37.68
CA ARG A 114 -2.90 27.54 -39.01
C ARG A 114 -1.93 26.91 -40.02
N LEU A 115 -2.46 26.55 -41.18
CA LEU A 115 -1.68 26.13 -42.33
C LEU A 115 -1.65 27.28 -43.32
N ARG A 116 -0.46 27.62 -43.84
CA ARG A 116 -0.27 28.50 -44.98
C ARG A 116 -0.21 27.65 -46.23
N LEU A 117 -0.92 28.05 -47.26
CA LEU A 117 -0.97 27.32 -48.54
C LEU A 117 -0.66 28.27 -49.70
N LYS A 118 -0.09 27.70 -50.73
CA LYS A 118 0.18 28.41 -52.00
C LYS A 118 -0.15 27.50 -53.18
N THR A 119 -0.54 28.09 -54.28
CA THR A 119 -0.74 27.35 -55.53
C THR A 119 0.61 27.02 -56.16
N ASP A 120 0.81 25.74 -56.49
CA ASP A 120 1.92 25.22 -57.26
C ASP A 120 1.38 24.30 -58.35
N HIS A 121 1.83 24.48 -59.60
CA HIS A 121 1.32 23.73 -60.76
C HIS A 121 -0.22 23.59 -60.79
N ARG A 122 -0.95 24.64 -60.39
CA ARG A 122 -2.43 24.70 -60.28
C ARG A 122 -3.06 23.87 -59.16
N GLU A 123 -2.27 23.32 -58.27
CA GLU A 123 -2.72 22.62 -57.06
C GLU A 123 -2.38 23.43 -55.81
N TRP A 124 -3.25 23.37 -54.80
CA TRP A 124 -2.94 23.95 -53.51
C TRP A 124 -1.96 23.05 -52.76
N LYS A 125 -0.88 23.61 -52.21
CA LYS A 125 0.12 22.91 -51.39
C LYS A 125 0.34 23.66 -50.12
N VAL A 126 0.56 22.91 -49.00
CA VAL A 126 0.90 23.46 -47.68
C VAL A 126 2.34 23.97 -47.73
N ILE A 127 2.54 25.24 -47.40
CA ILE A 127 3.87 25.79 -47.10
C ILE A 127 4.21 25.34 -45.69
N TRP A 128 4.96 24.25 -45.61
CA TRP A 128 5.28 23.67 -44.31
C TRP A 128 6.33 24.50 -43.56
N SER A 129 6.12 24.69 -42.26
CA SER A 129 7.08 25.22 -41.29
C SER A 129 6.73 24.66 -39.90
N PRO A 130 7.61 24.78 -38.87
CA PRO A 130 7.30 24.31 -37.53
C PRO A 130 5.98 24.84 -36.96
N GLU A 131 5.59 26.06 -37.35
CA GLU A 131 4.31 26.68 -36.97
C GLU A 131 3.10 25.91 -37.54
N SER A 132 3.30 25.04 -38.55
CA SER A 132 2.25 24.12 -39.03
C SER A 132 1.93 23.02 -38.03
N ILE A 133 2.82 22.72 -37.08
CA ILE A 133 2.59 21.83 -35.94
C ILE A 133 1.91 22.61 -34.83
N HIS A 134 2.52 23.71 -34.37
CA HIS A 134 1.99 24.57 -33.33
C HIS A 134 2.42 26.01 -33.56
N PRO A 135 1.53 27.02 -33.41
CA PRO A 135 1.82 28.41 -33.79
C PRO A 135 3.01 29.05 -33.03
N ASP A 136 3.36 28.55 -31.87
CA ASP A 136 4.48 29.03 -31.08
C ASP A 136 5.77 28.21 -31.26
N LEU A 137 5.79 27.26 -32.21
CA LEU A 137 6.96 26.43 -32.46
C LEU A 137 7.78 27.02 -33.62
N HIS A 138 9.06 27.33 -33.37
CA HIS A 138 9.97 27.88 -34.34
C HIS A 138 11.12 26.92 -34.67
N SER A 139 11.90 27.24 -35.70
CA SER A 139 13.05 26.42 -36.11
C SER A 139 14.01 26.15 -34.98
N GLY A 140 14.49 24.91 -34.83
CA GLY A 140 15.37 24.47 -33.76
C GLY A 140 14.69 24.22 -32.42
N GLN A 141 13.37 24.38 -32.34
CA GLN A 141 12.59 24.13 -31.13
C GLN A 141 11.78 22.83 -31.25
N HIS A 142 11.36 22.28 -30.13
CA HIS A 142 10.49 21.11 -30.07
C HIS A 142 9.51 21.22 -28.90
N LEU A 143 8.43 20.43 -29.00
CA LEU A 143 7.44 20.31 -27.92
C LEU A 143 7.82 19.16 -27.00
N THR A 144 7.76 19.41 -25.69
CA THR A 144 8.03 18.42 -24.64
C THR A 144 7.11 18.64 -23.45
N ILE A 145 7.12 17.71 -22.50
CA ILE A 145 6.34 17.80 -21.24
C ILE A 145 7.29 17.93 -20.07
N THR A 146 6.98 18.85 -19.19
CA THR A 146 7.61 18.96 -17.86
C THR A 146 6.60 18.61 -16.78
N TYR A 147 7.06 17.93 -15.73
CA TYR A 147 6.24 17.52 -14.61
C TYR A 147 6.67 18.23 -13.33
N ARG A 148 5.71 18.61 -12.52
CA ARG A 148 5.94 19.17 -11.18
C ARG A 148 5.06 18.48 -10.17
N TRP A 149 5.67 17.71 -9.29
CA TRP A 149 4.97 17.03 -8.21
C TRP A 149 4.47 18.03 -7.15
N PRO A 150 3.28 17.82 -6.57
CA PRO A 150 2.83 18.60 -5.42
C PRO A 150 3.68 18.28 -4.20
N LYS A 151 3.51 19.08 -3.14
CA LYS A 151 4.09 18.72 -1.84
C LYS A 151 3.52 17.37 -1.40
N ARG A 152 4.41 16.45 -1.00
CA ARG A 152 4.03 15.12 -0.52
C ARG A 152 3.20 15.26 0.75
N ALA A 153 2.10 14.53 0.83
CA ALA A 153 1.26 14.43 2.01
C ALA A 153 1.94 13.60 3.11
N ARG A 154 1.39 13.61 4.31
CA ARG A 154 2.00 13.09 5.52
C ARG A 154 1.43 11.74 5.93
N VAL A 155 2.19 10.97 6.70
CA VAL A 155 1.67 9.88 7.52
C VAL A 155 1.38 10.46 8.90
N VAL A 156 0.14 10.26 9.38
CA VAL A 156 -0.33 10.91 10.61
C VAL A 156 -0.88 9.89 11.62
N ALA A 157 -0.77 10.22 12.89
CA ALA A 157 -1.36 9.49 14.01
C ALA A 157 -2.89 9.60 14.04
N ALA A 158 -3.53 8.99 15.02
CA ALA A 158 -4.98 9.01 15.17
C ALA A 158 -5.55 10.43 15.39
N ASP A 159 -4.80 11.29 16.06
CA ASP A 159 -5.15 12.70 16.31
C ASP A 159 -4.83 13.65 15.13
N GLY A 160 -4.20 13.14 14.07
CA GLY A 160 -3.80 13.91 12.89
C GLY A 160 -2.40 14.51 12.97
N SER A 161 -1.68 14.33 14.06
CA SER A 161 -0.29 14.78 14.18
C SER A 161 0.66 13.96 13.29
N PRO A 162 1.65 14.60 12.64
CA PRO A 162 2.59 13.89 11.78
C PRO A 162 3.46 12.89 12.54
N ILE A 163 3.67 11.70 11.95
CA ILE A 163 4.55 10.65 12.51
C ILE A 163 5.64 10.20 11.53
N ASP A 164 5.84 10.93 10.46
CA ASP A 164 6.86 10.68 9.42
C ASP A 164 8.08 11.62 9.54
N GLY A 165 8.24 12.23 10.71
CA GLY A 165 9.41 13.04 11.08
C GLY A 165 10.53 12.19 11.69
N THR A 166 11.64 12.85 12.01
CA THR A 166 12.81 12.26 12.70
C THR A 166 12.69 12.32 14.22
N ASP A 167 11.72 13.04 14.72
CA ASP A 167 11.43 13.31 16.15
C ASP A 167 10.54 12.23 16.81
N VAL A 168 10.04 11.27 16.01
CA VAL A 168 9.28 10.14 16.55
C VAL A 168 10.17 8.95 16.91
N SER A 169 9.66 8.01 17.72
CA SER A 169 10.44 6.84 18.14
C SER A 169 10.95 6.01 16.96
N GLY A 170 12.11 5.36 17.12
CA GLY A 170 12.70 4.52 16.07
C GLY A 170 11.77 3.39 15.59
N SER A 171 10.92 2.86 16.46
CA SER A 171 9.90 1.87 16.09
C SER A 171 8.86 2.46 15.14
N VAL A 172 8.41 3.68 15.37
CA VAL A 172 7.47 4.38 14.50
C VAL A 172 8.12 4.70 13.17
N GLN A 173 9.37 5.22 13.18
CA GLN A 173 10.14 5.48 11.95
C GLN A 173 10.27 4.21 11.09
N GLN A 174 10.50 3.07 11.70
CA GLN A 174 10.63 1.78 11.01
C GLN A 174 9.33 1.34 10.32
N ILE A 175 8.18 1.55 10.96
CA ILE A 175 6.86 1.21 10.42
C ILE A 175 6.46 2.20 9.31
N VAL A 176 6.63 3.48 9.57
CA VAL A 176 6.35 4.55 8.59
C VAL A 176 7.24 4.39 7.37
N GLY A 177 8.50 4.03 7.58
CA GLY A 177 9.47 3.83 6.53
C GLY A 177 10.13 5.13 6.07
N THR A 178 10.91 5.03 5.00
CA THR A 178 11.75 6.10 4.49
C THR A 178 11.34 6.58 3.12
N THR A 179 11.72 7.79 2.79
CA THR A 179 11.65 8.35 1.43
C THR A 179 13.07 8.64 0.94
N ALA A 180 13.27 8.63 -0.38
CA ALA A 180 14.53 9.06 -0.99
C ALA A 180 14.30 9.74 -2.33
N ALA A 181 15.27 10.56 -2.72
CA ALA A 181 15.35 11.17 -4.03
C ALA A 181 15.74 10.11 -5.07
N LEU A 182 15.08 10.12 -6.22
CA LEU A 182 15.37 9.21 -7.33
C LEU A 182 16.70 9.53 -8.00
N THR A 183 17.42 8.49 -8.36
CA THR A 183 18.51 8.56 -9.35
C THR A 183 17.95 8.56 -10.76
N ASP A 184 18.73 8.97 -11.77
CA ASP A 184 18.31 8.93 -13.18
C ASP A 184 17.84 7.52 -13.60
N LYS A 185 18.56 6.46 -13.17
CA LYS A 185 18.20 5.07 -13.48
C LYS A 185 16.85 4.65 -12.88
N GLN A 186 16.57 5.07 -11.66
CA GLN A 186 15.31 4.79 -10.98
C GLN A 186 14.15 5.57 -11.60
N ALA A 187 14.34 6.85 -11.90
CA ALA A 187 13.34 7.69 -12.54
C ALA A 187 12.93 7.10 -13.91
N LYS A 188 13.89 6.74 -14.76
CA LYS A 188 13.62 6.08 -16.06
C LYS A 188 12.80 4.78 -15.91
N LYS A 189 13.03 4.00 -14.85
CA LYS A 189 12.28 2.76 -14.59
C LYS A 189 10.83 3.03 -14.15
N LEU A 190 10.57 4.13 -13.46
CA LEU A 190 9.24 4.51 -12.97
C LEU A 190 8.37 5.17 -14.05
N GLY A 191 8.98 5.69 -15.10
CA GLY A 191 8.29 6.28 -16.24
C GLY A 191 8.57 7.77 -16.43
N THR A 192 8.01 8.33 -17.52
CA THR A 192 8.32 9.68 -18.01
C THR A 192 7.90 10.84 -17.10
N SER A 193 6.99 10.58 -16.16
CA SER A 193 6.55 11.59 -15.18
C SER A 193 7.51 11.77 -14.00
N TYR A 194 8.53 10.92 -13.89
CA TYR A 194 9.54 10.99 -12.85
C TYR A 194 10.86 11.49 -13.38
N SER A 195 11.53 12.29 -12.55
CA SER A 195 12.84 12.87 -12.83
C SER A 195 13.80 12.56 -11.68
N LYS A 196 15.10 12.68 -11.94
CA LYS A 196 16.12 12.69 -10.90
C LYS A 196 15.79 13.72 -9.83
N GLY A 197 15.85 13.31 -8.57
CA GLY A 197 15.55 14.17 -7.43
C GLY A 197 14.10 14.12 -6.94
N ASP A 198 13.16 13.53 -7.70
CA ASP A 198 11.79 13.34 -7.20
C ASP A 198 11.79 12.39 -6.01
N ILE A 199 10.97 12.72 -5.01
CA ILE A 199 10.92 11.98 -3.75
C ILE A 199 9.86 10.87 -3.83
N VAL A 200 10.30 9.64 -3.54
CA VAL A 200 9.42 8.46 -3.48
C VAL A 200 9.60 7.67 -2.19
N GLY A 201 8.58 6.92 -1.80
CA GLY A 201 8.65 6.00 -0.67
C GLY A 201 9.54 4.79 -0.97
N GLN A 202 10.46 4.47 -0.05
CA GLN A 202 11.41 3.36 -0.19
C GLN A 202 11.05 2.15 0.65
N SER A 203 10.36 2.35 1.78
CA SER A 203 9.97 1.28 2.70
C SER A 203 8.69 1.65 3.47
N GLY A 204 8.14 0.68 4.20
CA GLY A 204 7.03 0.85 5.12
C GLY A 204 5.77 1.45 4.48
N ILE A 205 5.07 2.27 5.26
CA ILE A 205 3.85 2.97 4.83
C ILE A 205 4.17 3.95 3.69
N GLN A 206 5.32 4.62 3.74
CA GLN A 206 5.77 5.54 2.70
C GLN A 206 5.82 4.87 1.32
N GLN A 207 6.31 3.64 1.24
CA GLN A 207 6.36 2.87 0.00
C GLN A 207 4.99 2.32 -0.39
N ARG A 208 4.29 1.72 0.57
CA ARG A 208 3.00 1.06 0.32
C ARG A 208 1.95 2.03 -0.22
N PHE A 209 1.93 3.24 0.30
CA PHE A 209 0.95 4.27 -0.06
C PHE A 209 1.57 5.42 -0.86
N ASP A 210 2.67 5.16 -1.56
CA ASP A 210 3.45 6.17 -2.28
C ASP A 210 2.59 7.02 -3.21
N LYS A 211 1.76 6.40 -4.05
CA LYS A 211 0.87 7.11 -4.99
C LYS A 211 -0.14 8.02 -4.29
N ARG A 212 -0.65 7.60 -3.12
CA ARG A 212 -1.58 8.43 -2.34
C ARG A 212 -0.88 9.63 -1.74
N LEU A 213 0.31 9.42 -1.18
CA LEU A 213 1.11 10.45 -0.54
C LEU A 213 1.70 11.45 -1.56
N ALA A 214 2.13 10.96 -2.71
CA ALA A 214 2.71 11.79 -3.77
C ALA A 214 1.66 12.59 -4.54
N GLY A 215 0.43 12.08 -4.68
CA GLY A 215 -0.58 12.66 -5.57
C GLY A 215 -0.28 12.41 -7.04
N THR A 216 -0.65 13.36 -7.90
CA THR A 216 -0.31 13.35 -9.33
C THR A 216 0.36 14.67 -9.72
N PRO A 217 1.40 14.65 -10.57
CA PRO A 217 2.09 15.86 -10.93
C PRO A 217 1.27 16.74 -11.87
N THR A 218 1.47 18.05 -11.78
CA THR A 218 1.08 18.99 -12.83
C THR A 218 1.97 18.76 -14.03
N ALA A 219 1.36 18.54 -15.21
CA ALA A 219 2.07 18.41 -16.48
C ALA A 219 1.93 19.71 -17.28
N SER A 220 3.02 20.24 -17.81
CA SER A 220 3.04 21.40 -18.68
C SER A 220 3.59 21.02 -20.05
N VAL A 221 2.84 21.31 -21.11
CA VAL A 221 3.33 21.23 -22.48
C VAL A 221 4.12 22.52 -22.74
N ILE A 222 5.39 22.37 -23.07
CA ILE A 222 6.31 23.49 -23.29
C ILE A 222 6.94 23.39 -24.68
N VAL A 223 7.21 24.54 -25.26
CA VAL A 223 8.20 24.72 -26.33
C VAL A 223 9.55 24.79 -25.68
N ALA A 224 10.48 23.93 -26.07
CA ALA A 224 11.85 23.90 -25.62
C ALA A 224 12.82 24.17 -26.77
N ASP A 225 13.99 24.76 -26.47
CA ASP A 225 15.08 24.92 -27.44
C ASP A 225 15.83 23.60 -27.70
N ALA A 226 16.83 23.62 -28.56
CA ALA A 226 17.66 22.46 -28.90
C ALA A 226 18.44 21.89 -27.68
N SER A 227 18.63 22.70 -26.60
CA SER A 227 19.28 22.32 -25.36
C SER A 227 18.30 21.86 -24.28
N ASN A 228 17.01 21.69 -24.62
CA ASN A 228 15.91 21.38 -23.72
C ASN A 228 15.58 22.45 -22.67
N HIS A 229 16.01 23.71 -22.86
CA HIS A 229 15.56 24.78 -21.99
C HIS A 229 14.14 25.21 -22.33
N PRO A 230 13.27 25.45 -21.34
CA PRO A 230 11.91 25.87 -21.58
C PRO A 230 11.86 27.30 -22.14
N VAL A 231 11.23 27.49 -23.30
CA VAL A 231 11.02 28.79 -23.93
C VAL A 231 9.62 29.33 -23.63
N LYS A 232 8.60 28.51 -23.80
CA LYS A 232 7.20 28.93 -23.61
C LYS A 232 6.32 27.77 -23.15
N LYS A 233 5.44 28.02 -22.18
CA LYS A 233 4.35 27.08 -21.86
C LYS A 233 3.19 27.31 -22.81
N VAL A 234 2.73 26.23 -23.47
CA VAL A 234 1.66 26.27 -24.48
C VAL A 234 0.44 25.42 -24.11
N GLY A 235 0.54 24.66 -23.03
CA GLY A 235 -0.56 23.85 -22.52
C GLY A 235 -0.28 23.31 -21.12
N GLY A 236 -1.24 22.62 -20.55
CA GLY A 236 -1.00 21.96 -19.27
C GLY A 236 -2.20 21.24 -18.71
N PHE A 237 -1.92 20.36 -17.79
CA PHE A 237 -2.88 19.53 -17.07
C PHE A 237 -2.63 19.69 -15.57
N ALA A 238 -3.70 20.00 -14.82
CA ALA A 238 -3.60 20.15 -13.39
C ALA A 238 -3.30 18.81 -12.72
N GLY A 239 -2.31 18.79 -11.84
CA GLY A 239 -2.07 17.69 -10.92
C GLY A 239 -3.09 17.66 -9.78
N LYS A 240 -2.99 16.62 -8.94
CA LYS A 240 -3.79 16.52 -7.72
C LYS A 240 -2.85 16.40 -6.53
N ALA A 241 -3.10 17.15 -5.47
CA ALA A 241 -2.38 17.03 -4.21
C ALA A 241 -2.45 15.60 -3.67
N GLY A 242 -1.38 15.17 -3.01
CA GLY A 242 -1.39 13.95 -2.22
C GLY A 242 -2.41 14.04 -1.08
N ARG A 243 -2.77 12.90 -0.51
CA ARG A 243 -3.64 12.80 0.65
C ARG A 243 -2.92 12.05 1.76
N ASP A 244 -3.12 12.50 2.99
CA ASP A 244 -2.51 11.87 4.15
C ASP A 244 -2.93 10.40 4.27
N VAL A 245 -2.02 9.62 4.86
CA VAL A 245 -2.32 8.27 5.35
C VAL A 245 -2.50 8.37 6.85
N LYS A 246 -3.73 8.14 7.30
CA LYS A 246 -4.06 8.18 8.72
C LYS A 246 -3.88 6.80 9.36
N THR A 247 -3.18 6.76 10.50
CA THR A 247 -2.98 5.55 11.30
C THR A 247 -3.86 5.58 12.55
N THR A 248 -3.89 4.45 13.24
CA THR A 248 -4.56 4.30 14.54
C THR A 248 -3.60 4.53 15.72
N LEU A 249 -2.33 4.88 15.43
CA LEU A 249 -1.33 5.14 16.46
C LEU A 249 -1.83 6.21 17.43
N ASP A 250 -1.81 5.89 18.71
CA ASP A 250 -2.05 6.82 19.80
C ASP A 250 -0.68 7.24 20.37
N GLN A 251 -0.37 8.53 20.31
CA GLN A 251 0.96 9.00 20.71
C GLN A 251 1.24 8.85 22.21
N HIS A 252 0.22 8.94 23.04
CA HIS A 252 0.38 8.73 24.49
C HIS A 252 0.69 7.27 24.79
N VAL A 253 -0.11 6.35 24.23
CA VAL A 253 0.11 4.90 24.38
C VAL A 253 1.45 4.48 23.76
N GLN A 254 1.84 5.06 22.61
CA GLN A 254 3.13 4.80 21.97
C GLN A 254 4.30 5.26 22.84
N SER A 255 4.19 6.44 23.44
CA SER A 255 5.23 7.00 24.32
C SER A 255 5.38 6.16 25.59
N ALA A 256 4.27 5.74 26.18
CA ALA A 256 4.26 4.82 27.35
C ALA A 256 4.92 3.48 27.01
N ALA A 257 4.59 2.90 25.84
CA ALA A 257 5.18 1.64 25.39
C ALA A 257 6.70 1.79 25.13
N ALA A 258 7.13 2.85 24.45
CA ALA A 258 8.54 3.11 24.18
C ALA A 258 9.34 3.32 25.50
N ALA A 259 8.80 4.09 26.43
CA ALA A 259 9.41 4.34 27.75
C ALA A 259 9.53 3.06 28.57
N ALA A 260 8.52 2.17 28.53
CA ALA A 260 8.55 0.91 29.24
C ALA A 260 9.67 -0.03 28.77
N LEU A 261 10.10 0.09 27.53
CA LEU A 261 11.16 -0.72 26.94
C LEU A 261 12.57 -0.13 27.13
N GLN A 262 12.70 1.13 27.55
CA GLN A 262 14.01 1.75 27.75
C GLN A 262 14.83 1.03 28.82
N GLY A 263 16.15 0.97 28.60
CA GLY A 263 17.09 0.35 29.53
C GLY A 263 17.08 -1.17 29.55
N GLN A 264 16.36 -1.83 28.63
CA GLN A 264 16.45 -3.28 28.50
C GLN A 264 17.80 -3.71 27.94
N THR A 265 18.38 -4.76 28.48
CA THR A 265 19.65 -5.33 28.01
C THR A 265 19.46 -6.38 26.92
N LYS A 266 18.24 -6.85 26.74
CA LYS A 266 17.85 -7.88 25.76
C LYS A 266 16.82 -7.33 24.79
N PRO A 267 16.77 -7.85 23.55
CA PRO A 267 15.77 -7.45 22.58
C PRO A 267 14.36 -7.64 23.13
N THR A 268 13.60 -6.57 23.13
CA THR A 268 12.26 -6.51 23.74
C THR A 268 11.30 -5.84 22.79
N SER A 269 10.09 -6.34 22.70
CA SER A 269 9.05 -5.69 21.90
C SER A 269 7.69 -5.75 22.59
N MET A 270 6.84 -4.78 22.23
CA MET A 270 5.49 -4.62 22.76
C MET A 270 4.54 -4.14 21.67
N VAL A 271 3.30 -4.63 21.71
CA VAL A 271 2.17 -4.11 20.96
C VAL A 271 1.02 -3.83 21.91
N ALA A 272 0.33 -2.71 21.71
CA ALA A 272 -0.93 -2.38 22.35
C ALA A 272 -2.05 -2.25 21.35
N ILE A 273 -3.25 -2.79 21.67
CA ILE A 273 -4.43 -2.87 20.80
C ILE A 273 -5.66 -2.39 21.57
N ARG A 274 -6.56 -1.68 20.91
CA ARG A 274 -7.89 -1.37 21.45
C ARG A 274 -8.80 -2.60 21.29
N PRO A 275 -9.34 -3.15 22.39
CA PRO A 275 -10.18 -4.36 22.35
C PRO A 275 -11.47 -4.24 21.54
N SER A 276 -12.06 -3.05 21.49
CA SER A 276 -13.38 -2.82 20.88
C SER A 276 -13.38 -2.94 19.35
N ASP A 277 -12.25 -2.68 18.68
CA ASP A 277 -12.17 -2.58 17.23
C ASP A 277 -10.88 -3.14 16.59
N GLY A 278 -9.93 -3.61 17.41
CA GLY A 278 -8.66 -4.15 16.93
C GLY A 278 -7.65 -3.11 16.46
N GLN A 279 -7.87 -1.82 16.73
CA GLN A 279 -6.92 -0.77 16.37
C GLN A 279 -5.60 -0.93 17.13
N ILE A 280 -4.48 -0.96 16.39
CA ILE A 280 -3.14 -0.96 16.96
C ILE A 280 -2.82 0.45 17.45
N LEU A 281 -2.70 0.60 18.78
CA LEU A 281 -2.45 1.89 19.43
C LEU A 281 -0.96 2.20 19.53
N ALA A 282 -0.14 1.15 19.73
CA ALA A 282 1.31 1.29 19.88
C ALA A 282 2.06 0.07 19.36
N VAL A 283 3.26 0.32 18.84
CA VAL A 283 4.25 -0.71 18.46
C VAL A 283 5.61 -0.23 18.93
N ALA A 284 6.26 -0.96 19.82
CA ALA A 284 7.56 -0.61 20.35
C ALA A 284 8.55 -1.77 20.24
N ASN A 285 9.78 -1.47 19.81
CA ASN A 285 10.91 -2.39 19.70
C ASN A 285 12.14 -1.79 20.38
N TYR A 286 12.90 -2.58 21.11
CA TYR A 286 14.17 -2.20 21.70
C TYR A 286 15.17 -3.37 21.67
N PRO A 287 16.42 -3.22 21.19
CA PRO A 287 16.83 -2.07 20.37
C PRO A 287 16.07 -2.04 19.03
N GLY A 288 16.11 -0.92 18.33
CA GLY A 288 15.59 -0.81 16.97
C GLY A 288 16.35 -1.69 15.96
N GLY A 289 16.09 -1.50 14.66
CA GLY A 289 16.76 -2.20 13.55
C GLY A 289 15.91 -3.32 12.94
N PHE A 290 15.30 -4.20 13.72
CA PHE A 290 14.34 -5.20 13.25
C PHE A 290 12.99 -5.04 13.97
N ASP A 291 11.91 -5.08 13.21
CA ASP A 291 10.54 -4.97 13.77
C ASP A 291 10.07 -6.29 14.37
N ARG A 292 10.56 -6.59 15.55
CA ARG A 292 10.25 -7.82 16.30
C ARG A 292 8.79 -7.90 16.69
N ALA A 293 8.21 -6.76 17.01
CA ALA A 293 6.83 -6.68 17.47
C ALA A 293 5.83 -7.22 16.43
N LEU A 294 6.10 -6.99 15.15
CA LEU A 294 5.20 -7.32 14.06
C LEU A 294 5.71 -8.45 13.16
N GLN A 295 7.02 -8.61 13.02
CA GLN A 295 7.62 -9.57 12.07
C GLN A 295 8.37 -10.72 12.75
N GLY A 296 8.71 -10.59 14.03
CA GLY A 296 9.29 -11.68 14.81
C GLY A 296 8.30 -12.86 14.90
N THR A 297 8.84 -14.08 14.95
CA THR A 297 8.03 -15.29 15.12
C THR A 297 8.68 -16.14 16.21
N TYR A 298 7.97 -16.31 17.31
CA TYR A 298 8.47 -16.94 18.54
C TYR A 298 7.46 -17.94 19.08
N PRO A 299 7.89 -19.02 19.75
CA PRO A 299 6.96 -19.84 20.53
C PRO A 299 6.24 -18.96 21.57
N PRO A 300 4.90 -19.00 21.62
CA PRO A 300 4.15 -18.19 22.60
C PRO A 300 4.28 -18.72 24.03
N GLY A 301 4.69 -19.97 24.20
CA GLY A 301 4.77 -20.64 25.49
C GLY A 301 3.45 -20.57 26.23
N SER A 302 3.53 -20.52 27.57
CA SER A 302 2.35 -20.52 28.42
C SER A 302 1.34 -19.39 28.22
N THR A 303 1.65 -18.37 27.42
CA THR A 303 0.63 -17.38 27.05
C THR A 303 -0.46 -17.99 26.15
N PHE A 304 -0.12 -19.00 25.34
CA PHE A 304 -1.08 -19.73 24.52
C PHE A 304 -2.10 -20.54 25.34
N LYS A 305 -1.80 -20.84 26.60
CA LYS A 305 -2.75 -21.51 27.51
C LYS A 305 -4.09 -20.77 27.66
N VAL A 306 -4.14 -19.48 27.37
CA VAL A 306 -5.39 -18.71 27.30
C VAL A 306 -6.27 -19.19 26.15
N VAL A 307 -5.69 -19.46 24.98
CA VAL A 307 -6.40 -20.02 23.81
C VAL A 307 -6.88 -21.45 24.12
N THR A 308 -6.00 -22.27 24.71
CA THR A 308 -6.31 -23.65 25.12
C THR A 308 -7.37 -23.70 26.23
N ALA A 309 -7.29 -22.79 27.20
CA ALA A 309 -8.31 -22.69 28.27
C ALA A 309 -9.69 -22.36 27.67
N TYR A 310 -9.77 -21.44 26.69
CA TYR A 310 -11.03 -21.18 25.99
C TYR A 310 -11.57 -22.46 25.31
N ALA A 311 -10.72 -23.23 24.64
CA ALA A 311 -11.11 -24.50 24.01
C ALA A 311 -11.59 -25.52 25.05
N LEU A 312 -10.93 -25.61 26.20
CA LEU A 312 -11.30 -26.51 27.31
C LEU A 312 -12.63 -26.10 27.97
N LEU A 313 -12.84 -24.80 28.20
CA LEU A 313 -14.13 -24.27 28.67
C LEU A 313 -15.26 -24.61 27.70
N ARG A 314 -15.02 -24.45 26.41
CA ARG A 314 -15.99 -24.86 25.34
C ARG A 314 -16.25 -26.35 25.32
N SER A 315 -15.33 -27.18 25.80
CA SER A 315 -15.52 -28.63 25.93
C SER A 315 -16.27 -29.05 27.18
N GLY A 316 -16.68 -28.10 28.02
CA GLY A 316 -17.44 -28.32 29.24
C GLY A 316 -16.59 -28.42 30.52
N LEU A 317 -15.29 -28.10 30.50
CA LEU A 317 -14.49 -27.96 31.70
C LEU A 317 -14.88 -26.65 32.39
N SER A 318 -15.18 -26.71 33.72
CA SER A 318 -15.53 -25.53 34.51
C SER A 318 -14.27 -24.92 35.19
N PRO A 319 -14.22 -23.59 35.41
CA PRO A 319 -13.15 -22.95 36.19
C PRO A 319 -12.92 -23.53 37.59
N SER A 320 -13.97 -24.06 38.20
CA SER A 320 -13.93 -24.68 39.54
C SER A 320 -13.65 -26.18 39.53
N ASP A 321 -13.61 -26.83 38.38
CA ASP A 321 -13.32 -28.26 38.31
C ASP A 321 -11.90 -28.54 38.78
N THR A 322 -11.75 -29.60 39.58
CA THR A 322 -10.45 -30.08 40.01
C THR A 322 -9.71 -30.75 38.89
N VAL A 323 -8.47 -30.34 38.66
CA VAL A 323 -7.55 -30.90 37.68
C VAL A 323 -6.25 -31.33 38.36
N GLU A 324 -5.69 -32.43 37.91
CA GLU A 324 -4.40 -32.92 38.37
C GLU A 324 -3.26 -32.10 37.80
N CYS A 325 -2.30 -31.68 38.62
CA CYS A 325 -1.06 -31.03 38.26
C CYS A 325 0.14 -31.82 38.82
N PRO A 326 0.44 -33.02 38.31
CA PRO A 326 1.59 -33.80 38.78
C PRO A 326 2.91 -33.11 38.35
N LYS A 327 4.03 -33.42 39.05
CA LYS A 327 5.37 -32.88 38.68
C LYS A 327 5.77 -33.22 37.25
N ALA A 328 5.38 -34.39 36.78
CA ALA A 328 5.57 -34.85 35.40
C ALA A 328 4.37 -35.68 34.94
N ALA A 329 4.08 -35.65 33.67
CA ALA A 329 3.04 -36.47 33.02
C ALA A 329 3.52 -37.02 31.69
N ASN A 330 3.25 -38.30 31.45
CA ASN A 330 3.50 -38.90 30.12
C ASN A 330 2.24 -38.74 29.25
N VAL A 331 2.38 -38.02 28.15
CA VAL A 331 1.28 -37.79 27.20
C VAL A 331 1.72 -38.19 25.79
N GLY A 332 1.15 -39.27 25.28
CA GLY A 332 1.49 -39.81 23.98
C GLY A 332 2.96 -40.25 23.80
N GLY A 333 3.59 -40.73 24.88
CA GLY A 333 4.99 -41.16 24.92
C GLY A 333 6.00 -40.04 25.25
N GLN A 334 5.56 -38.79 25.34
CA GLN A 334 6.41 -37.66 25.72
C GLN A 334 6.19 -37.32 27.21
N VAL A 335 7.29 -37.19 27.95
CA VAL A 335 7.25 -36.75 29.35
C VAL A 335 7.26 -35.21 29.38
N ILE A 336 6.21 -34.64 29.97
CA ILE A 336 6.02 -33.20 30.13
C ILE A 336 6.27 -32.86 31.61
N HIS A 337 7.05 -31.81 31.86
CA HIS A 337 7.37 -31.29 33.17
C HIS A 337 6.76 -29.91 33.39
N ASN A 338 6.48 -29.56 34.62
CA ASN A 338 6.25 -28.20 35.05
C ASN A 338 7.58 -27.45 35.17
N SER A 339 7.53 -26.10 35.10
CA SER A 339 8.73 -25.31 35.38
C SER A 339 9.15 -25.44 36.83
N GLU A 340 10.44 -25.24 37.10
CA GLU A 340 10.97 -25.31 38.45
C GLU A 340 10.28 -24.32 39.39
N GLY A 341 9.89 -24.77 40.58
CA GLY A 341 9.20 -23.98 41.59
C GLY A 341 7.70 -23.77 41.35
N GLU A 342 7.10 -24.37 40.31
CA GLU A 342 5.65 -24.33 40.11
C GLU A 342 4.91 -25.22 41.14
N LYS A 343 3.74 -24.75 41.63
CA LYS A 343 2.86 -25.50 42.53
C LYS A 343 2.34 -26.76 41.82
N THR A 344 2.39 -27.89 42.50
CA THR A 344 1.89 -29.18 42.01
C THR A 344 0.82 -29.76 42.94
N GLY A 345 0.10 -30.79 42.50
CA GLY A 345 -1.02 -31.42 43.21
C GLY A 345 -2.36 -31.05 42.57
N ASP A 346 -3.44 -31.56 43.15
CA ASP A 346 -4.80 -31.26 42.69
C ASP A 346 -5.14 -29.81 42.97
N MET A 347 -5.71 -29.15 41.99
CA MET A 347 -6.09 -27.75 42.06
C MET A 347 -7.28 -27.45 41.17
N THR A 348 -7.94 -26.32 41.34
CA THR A 348 -8.99 -25.89 40.40
C THR A 348 -8.38 -25.55 39.04
N PHE A 349 -9.18 -25.63 37.96
CA PHE A 349 -8.71 -25.24 36.66
C PHE A 349 -8.30 -23.76 36.59
N THR A 350 -8.95 -22.90 37.39
CA THR A 350 -8.53 -21.51 37.61
C THR A 350 -7.11 -21.45 38.17
N GLU A 351 -6.81 -22.19 39.21
CA GLU A 351 -5.47 -22.25 39.83
C GLU A 351 -4.44 -22.83 38.84
N ALA A 352 -4.80 -23.84 38.05
CA ALA A 352 -3.91 -24.43 37.05
C ALA A 352 -3.49 -23.40 36.00
N LEU A 353 -4.41 -22.51 35.54
CA LEU A 353 -4.06 -21.38 34.68
C LEU A 353 -3.21 -20.34 35.42
N ALA A 354 -3.60 -20.01 36.68
CA ALA A 354 -2.93 -19.01 37.51
C ALA A 354 -1.48 -19.40 37.81
N GLN A 355 -1.23 -20.66 38.15
CA GLN A 355 0.08 -21.24 38.43
C GLN A 355 0.82 -21.70 37.16
N SER A 356 0.17 -21.62 36.02
CA SER A 356 0.74 -21.99 34.71
C SER A 356 1.09 -23.50 34.55
N CYS A 357 0.40 -24.41 35.24
CA CYS A 357 0.71 -25.84 35.25
C CYS A 357 0.70 -26.47 33.85
N ASN A 358 1.89 -26.89 33.31
CA ASN A 358 2.02 -27.53 32.01
C ASN A 358 1.33 -28.88 31.96
N THR A 359 1.54 -29.71 33.01
CA THR A 359 1.03 -31.07 33.05
C THR A 359 -0.50 -31.11 33.12
N ALA A 360 -1.15 -30.20 33.88
CA ALA A 360 -2.61 -30.09 33.87
C ALA A 360 -3.15 -29.74 32.48
N PHE A 361 -2.54 -28.75 31.78
CA PHE A 361 -2.97 -28.39 30.44
C PHE A 361 -2.76 -29.53 29.43
N ALA A 362 -1.64 -30.24 29.50
CA ALA A 362 -1.36 -31.38 28.62
C ALA A 362 -2.38 -32.51 28.83
N LEU A 363 -2.65 -32.89 30.07
CA LEU A 363 -3.61 -33.95 30.44
C LEU A 363 -5.05 -33.57 30.03
N GLN A 364 -5.49 -32.33 30.32
CA GLN A 364 -6.83 -31.89 29.93
C GLN A 364 -6.98 -31.75 28.42
N THR A 365 -5.94 -31.30 27.72
CA THR A 365 -5.92 -31.24 26.25
C THR A 365 -6.08 -32.63 25.63
N GLN A 366 -5.32 -33.62 26.12
CA GLN A 366 -5.44 -35.01 25.71
C GLN A 366 -6.83 -35.58 25.97
N LYS A 367 -7.39 -35.32 27.16
CA LYS A 367 -8.66 -35.87 27.62
C LYS A 367 -9.88 -35.30 26.92
N ARG A 368 -9.88 -33.99 26.57
CA ARG A 368 -11.08 -33.24 26.20
C ARG A 368 -11.06 -32.65 24.82
N LEU A 369 -9.88 -32.47 24.22
CA LEU A 369 -9.73 -31.85 22.92
C LEU A 369 -9.30 -32.86 21.86
N ASN A 370 -9.44 -32.44 20.62
CA ASN A 370 -8.82 -33.04 19.45
C ASN A 370 -8.15 -31.94 18.61
N PRO A 371 -7.34 -32.28 17.60
CA PRO A 371 -6.64 -31.29 16.76
C PRO A 371 -7.57 -30.23 16.17
N SER A 372 -8.76 -30.63 15.70
CA SER A 372 -9.74 -29.70 15.09
C SER A 372 -10.31 -28.68 16.10
N ARG A 373 -10.62 -29.10 17.32
CA ARG A 373 -11.14 -28.20 18.38
C ARG A 373 -10.09 -27.18 18.82
N LEU A 374 -8.83 -27.61 18.97
CA LEU A 374 -7.74 -26.72 19.37
C LEU A 374 -7.38 -25.76 18.23
N SER A 375 -7.28 -26.25 16.99
CA SER A 375 -7.07 -25.41 15.80
C SER A 375 -8.21 -24.39 15.60
N SER A 376 -9.47 -24.81 15.85
CA SER A 376 -10.61 -23.89 15.76
C SER A 376 -10.53 -22.75 16.78
N ALA A 377 -10.07 -23.04 18.00
CA ALA A 377 -9.85 -22.01 19.00
C ALA A 377 -8.69 -21.08 18.59
N ALA A 378 -7.57 -21.62 18.09
CA ALA A 378 -6.46 -20.82 17.59
C ALA A 378 -6.91 -19.88 16.44
N ASN A 379 -7.66 -20.41 15.48
CA ASN A 379 -8.20 -19.62 14.37
C ASN A 379 -9.17 -18.53 14.83
N LEU A 380 -9.97 -18.78 15.87
CA LEU A 380 -10.88 -17.80 16.46
C LEU A 380 -10.14 -16.59 17.03
N PHE A 381 -8.92 -16.79 17.54
CA PHE A 381 -8.03 -15.76 18.07
C PHE A 381 -7.02 -15.23 17.02
N GLY A 382 -7.25 -15.50 15.74
CA GLY A 382 -6.49 -14.90 14.64
C GLY A 382 -5.26 -15.66 14.17
N PHE A 383 -4.94 -16.82 14.78
CA PHE A 383 -3.88 -17.68 14.23
C PHE A 383 -4.26 -18.20 12.84
N ASN A 384 -3.28 -18.38 11.97
CA ASN A 384 -3.46 -18.81 10.57
C ASN A 384 -4.31 -17.87 9.69
N GLN A 385 -4.69 -16.69 10.19
CA GLN A 385 -5.49 -15.72 9.44
C GLN A 385 -4.60 -14.84 8.56
N LYS A 386 -5.09 -14.48 7.38
CA LYS A 386 -4.42 -13.52 6.49
C LYS A 386 -4.78 -12.10 6.92
N ILE A 387 -4.03 -11.57 7.87
CA ILE A 387 -4.20 -10.21 8.39
C ILE A 387 -3.45 -9.19 7.53
N ASP A 388 -4.01 -8.00 7.39
CA ASP A 388 -3.41 -6.86 6.70
C ASP A 388 -3.76 -5.55 7.40
N PRO A 389 -3.01 -5.13 8.42
CA PRO A 389 -3.29 -3.88 9.13
C PRO A 389 -2.90 -2.61 8.36
N GLY A 390 -2.46 -2.72 7.10
CA GLY A 390 -1.95 -1.60 6.30
C GLY A 390 -0.42 -1.51 6.29
N MET A 391 0.27 -2.47 6.91
CA MET A 391 1.72 -2.61 6.95
C MET A 391 2.12 -4.08 6.91
N HIS A 392 3.39 -4.37 6.72
CA HIS A 392 3.89 -5.74 6.69
C HIS A 392 3.92 -6.32 8.11
N VAL A 393 3.27 -7.47 8.30
CA VAL A 393 3.22 -8.21 9.56
C VAL A 393 3.33 -9.71 9.31
N ALA A 394 3.90 -10.44 10.27
CA ALA A 394 3.80 -11.89 10.32
C ALA A 394 2.54 -12.28 11.08
N ALA A 395 1.76 -13.20 10.56
CA ALA A 395 0.60 -13.75 11.25
C ALA A 395 1.04 -14.80 12.27
N GLY A 396 0.29 -14.96 13.35
CA GLY A 396 0.44 -16.12 14.25
C GLY A 396 0.16 -17.42 13.49
N SER A 397 0.94 -18.44 13.76
CA SER A 397 0.85 -19.77 13.13
C SER A 397 0.56 -20.84 14.16
N PHE A 398 -0.47 -21.63 13.92
CA PHE A 398 -0.82 -22.82 14.67
C PHE A 398 -1.03 -23.98 13.69
N PRO A 399 0.02 -24.71 13.34
CA PRO A 399 -0.11 -25.93 12.53
C PRO A 399 -0.92 -26.98 13.26
N SER A 400 -1.89 -27.61 12.60
CA SER A 400 -2.71 -28.63 13.25
C SER A 400 -1.83 -29.78 13.77
N PRO A 401 -1.95 -30.16 15.05
CA PRO A 401 -1.17 -31.27 15.61
C PRO A 401 -1.50 -32.59 14.94
N THR A 402 -0.50 -33.44 14.73
CA THR A 402 -0.60 -34.73 14.02
C THR A 402 -0.52 -35.94 14.95
N SER A 403 -0.11 -35.73 16.22
CA SER A 403 -0.02 -36.78 17.23
C SER A 403 -0.55 -36.29 18.59
N THR A 404 -0.81 -37.21 19.53
CA THR A 404 -1.22 -36.89 20.90
C THR A 404 -0.16 -36.08 21.63
N SER A 405 1.11 -36.45 21.51
CA SER A 405 2.23 -35.73 22.12
C SER A 405 2.37 -34.31 21.55
N GLU A 406 2.30 -34.17 20.21
CA GLU A 406 2.33 -32.86 19.57
C GLU A 406 1.16 -31.97 20.04
N MET A 407 -0.05 -32.54 20.13
CA MET A 407 -1.23 -31.81 20.61
C MET A 407 -1.08 -31.35 22.06
N ALA A 408 -0.49 -32.17 22.92
CA ALA A 408 -0.24 -31.80 24.31
C ALA A 408 0.77 -30.65 24.44
N VAL A 409 1.84 -30.68 23.63
CA VAL A 409 2.89 -29.64 23.59
C VAL A 409 2.32 -28.33 23.02
N ALA A 410 1.58 -28.41 21.92
CA ALA A 410 0.87 -27.27 21.32
C ALA A 410 -0.15 -26.65 22.31
N GLY A 411 -0.79 -27.47 23.16
CA GLY A 411 -1.74 -27.00 24.18
C GLY A 411 -1.16 -26.02 25.20
N PHE A 412 0.14 -25.94 25.36
CA PHE A 412 0.81 -24.92 26.19
C PHE A 412 1.77 -24.02 25.38
N GLY A 413 1.59 -23.95 24.05
CA GLY A 413 2.22 -22.97 23.17
C GLY A 413 3.68 -23.26 22.85
N GLN A 414 4.03 -24.55 22.75
CA GLN A 414 5.35 -25.02 22.38
C GLN A 414 5.31 -25.87 21.08
N GLY A 415 6.45 -26.34 20.62
CA GLY A 415 6.54 -27.13 19.42
C GLY A 415 6.55 -26.25 18.16
N ARG A 416 5.53 -26.37 17.30
CA ARG A 416 5.45 -25.64 16.01
C ARG A 416 4.63 -24.35 16.08
N ASP A 417 4.11 -23.99 17.24
CA ASP A 417 3.31 -22.79 17.43
C ASP A 417 4.20 -21.55 17.40
N LEU A 418 3.80 -20.57 16.60
CA LEU A 418 4.56 -19.31 16.45
C LEU A 418 3.63 -18.10 16.59
N ALA A 419 4.09 -17.11 17.33
CA ALA A 419 3.40 -15.84 17.54
C ALA A 419 4.39 -14.66 17.61
N ASN A 420 3.88 -13.46 17.47
CA ASN A 420 4.56 -12.21 17.78
C ASN A 420 3.75 -11.42 18.82
N ALA A 421 4.26 -10.26 19.23
CA ALA A 421 3.57 -9.42 20.19
C ALA A 421 2.18 -9.00 19.68
N LEU A 422 2.02 -8.75 18.38
CA LEU A 422 0.72 -8.41 17.78
C LEU A 422 -0.29 -9.55 17.93
N SER A 423 0.11 -10.80 17.65
CA SER A 423 -0.76 -11.97 17.76
C SER A 423 -1.25 -12.17 19.20
N MET A 424 -0.34 -12.08 20.18
CA MET A 424 -0.68 -12.29 21.58
C MET A 424 -1.44 -11.11 22.20
N ALA A 425 -1.18 -9.86 21.76
CA ALA A 425 -2.01 -8.71 22.10
C ALA A 425 -3.43 -8.86 21.53
N GLY A 426 -3.56 -9.43 20.33
CA GLY A 426 -4.85 -9.76 19.71
C GLY A 426 -5.64 -10.80 20.50
N VAL A 427 -4.99 -11.83 21.05
CA VAL A 427 -5.63 -12.80 21.97
C VAL A 427 -6.17 -12.09 23.20
N ALA A 428 -5.35 -11.25 23.85
CA ALA A 428 -5.76 -10.47 25.02
C ALA A 428 -6.92 -9.52 24.69
N ALA A 429 -6.88 -8.84 23.52
CA ALA A 429 -7.94 -7.96 23.05
C ALA A 429 -9.26 -8.71 22.82
N GLY A 430 -9.20 -9.92 22.23
CA GLY A 430 -10.37 -10.77 22.04
C GLY A 430 -11.06 -11.13 23.37
N ILE A 431 -10.28 -11.45 24.41
CA ILE A 431 -10.83 -11.71 25.75
C ILE A 431 -11.40 -10.43 26.37
N ALA A 432 -10.71 -9.31 26.27
CA ALA A 432 -11.17 -8.04 26.81
C ALA A 432 -12.46 -7.55 26.14
N GLY A 433 -12.52 -7.53 24.82
CA GLY A 433 -13.64 -7.01 24.03
C GLY A 433 -14.75 -8.02 23.72
N GLY A 434 -14.52 -9.34 23.89
CA GLY A 434 -15.47 -10.39 23.53
C GLY A 434 -15.48 -10.76 22.04
N THR A 435 -14.69 -10.09 21.25
CA THR A 435 -14.49 -10.38 19.82
C THR A 435 -13.03 -10.16 19.48
N TRP A 436 -12.40 -11.14 18.85
CA TRP A 436 -11.14 -10.91 18.19
C TRP A 436 -11.40 -10.16 16.89
N HIS A 437 -10.85 -8.97 16.74
CA HIS A 437 -10.92 -8.18 15.52
C HIS A 437 -9.61 -8.32 14.74
N PRO A 438 -9.67 -8.43 13.39
CA PRO A 438 -8.47 -8.28 12.58
C PRO A 438 -7.77 -6.96 12.93
N PRO A 439 -6.46 -6.97 13.18
CA PRO A 439 -5.76 -5.75 13.60
C PRO A 439 -5.77 -4.70 12.49
N VAL A 440 -5.94 -3.44 12.88
CA VAL A 440 -5.96 -2.26 12.00
C VAL A 440 -4.89 -1.28 12.46
N PHE A 441 -4.01 -0.85 11.54
CA PHE A 441 -3.06 0.24 11.80
C PHE A 441 -3.29 1.43 10.88
N VAL A 442 -3.57 1.20 9.57
CA VAL A 442 -3.97 2.25 8.65
C VAL A 442 -5.49 2.34 8.62
N SER A 443 -6.03 3.48 9.06
CA SER A 443 -7.47 3.75 9.13
C SER A 443 -8.00 4.50 7.91
N ASP A 444 -7.16 5.32 7.25
CA ASP A 444 -7.46 5.98 5.98
C ASP A 444 -6.19 6.01 5.10
N PRO A 445 -6.23 5.39 3.91
CA PRO A 445 -7.36 4.68 3.29
C PRO A 445 -7.68 3.37 4.02
N GLN A 446 -8.94 2.98 4.03
CA GLN A 446 -9.33 1.66 4.54
C GLN A 446 -8.62 0.57 3.74
N VAL A 447 -8.01 -0.36 4.48
CA VAL A 447 -7.36 -1.55 3.91
C VAL A 447 -8.32 -2.72 4.00
N ALA A 448 -8.56 -3.38 2.87
CA ALA A 448 -9.49 -4.52 2.82
C ALA A 448 -8.94 -5.70 3.64
N GLN A 449 -9.68 -6.12 4.66
CA GLN A 449 -9.34 -7.26 5.49
C GLN A 449 -9.83 -8.57 4.86
N LYS A 450 -8.96 -9.59 4.85
CA LYS A 450 -9.33 -10.97 4.48
C LYS A 450 -9.67 -11.81 5.71
N ALA A 451 -9.09 -11.50 6.85
CA ALA A 451 -9.38 -12.12 8.12
C ALA A 451 -10.78 -11.73 8.60
N LYS A 452 -11.47 -12.65 9.26
CA LYS A 452 -12.81 -12.43 9.82
C LYS A 452 -12.73 -12.29 11.32
N ALA A 453 -13.54 -11.39 11.88
CA ALA A 453 -13.67 -11.24 13.33
C ALA A 453 -14.15 -12.55 13.97
N GLY A 454 -13.56 -12.88 15.12
CA GLY A 454 -13.88 -14.07 15.91
C GLY A 454 -14.67 -13.71 17.16
N ARG A 455 -15.99 -13.92 17.14
CA ARG A 455 -16.84 -13.66 18.32
C ARG A 455 -16.71 -14.78 19.36
N LEU A 456 -16.42 -14.41 20.60
CA LEU A 456 -16.34 -15.33 21.73
C LEU A 456 -17.71 -15.51 22.41
N ASP A 457 -17.94 -16.66 23.01
CA ASP A 457 -19.07 -16.87 23.91
C ASP A 457 -18.90 -15.96 25.14
N SER A 458 -19.93 -15.20 25.48
CA SER A 458 -19.87 -14.17 26.53
C SER A 458 -19.61 -14.74 27.93
N ARG A 459 -20.18 -15.91 28.26
CA ARG A 459 -19.96 -16.57 29.53
C ARG A 459 -18.52 -17.08 29.64
N LEU A 460 -18.07 -17.85 28.63
CA LEU A 460 -16.71 -18.43 28.64
C LEU A 460 -15.62 -17.33 28.62
N ARG A 461 -15.89 -16.25 27.92
CA ARG A 461 -15.03 -15.06 27.92
C ARG A 461 -14.92 -14.44 29.32
N SER A 462 -16.04 -14.26 30.01
CA SER A 462 -16.07 -13.71 31.39
C SER A 462 -15.35 -14.62 32.39
N GLU A 463 -15.60 -15.92 32.30
CA GLU A 463 -14.91 -16.93 33.10
C GLU A 463 -13.39 -16.86 32.87
N LEU A 464 -12.94 -16.85 31.61
CA LEU A 464 -11.53 -16.79 31.27
C LEU A 464 -10.87 -15.47 31.70
N ALA A 465 -11.56 -14.33 31.58
CA ALA A 465 -11.07 -13.04 32.09
C ALA A 465 -10.85 -13.08 33.61
N THR A 466 -11.74 -13.75 34.35
CA THR A 466 -11.59 -13.98 35.79
C THR A 466 -10.40 -14.88 36.12
N MET A 467 -10.22 -15.97 35.35
CA MET A 467 -9.05 -16.84 35.49
C MET A 467 -7.73 -16.09 35.19
N MET A 468 -7.73 -15.19 34.17
CA MET A 468 -6.56 -14.34 33.87
C MET A 468 -6.29 -13.30 34.96
N ARG A 469 -7.30 -12.81 35.69
CA ARG A 469 -7.08 -11.98 36.87
C ARG A 469 -6.41 -12.78 38.01
N ALA A 470 -6.77 -14.03 38.19
CA ALA A 470 -6.12 -14.90 39.21
C ALA A 470 -4.62 -15.05 38.93
N VAL A 471 -4.16 -15.03 37.67
CA VAL A 471 -2.72 -15.01 37.36
C VAL A 471 -2.00 -13.81 37.98
N VAL A 472 -2.68 -12.65 38.00
CA VAL A 472 -2.12 -11.38 38.51
C VAL A 472 -2.28 -11.27 40.03
N THR A 473 -3.37 -11.80 40.61
CA THR A 473 -3.67 -11.62 42.05
C THR A 473 -3.08 -12.71 42.92
N THR A 474 -3.07 -13.95 42.46
CA THR A 474 -2.67 -15.12 43.26
C THR A 474 -1.68 -16.05 42.55
N GLY A 475 -1.50 -15.83 41.24
CA GLY A 475 -0.70 -16.69 40.37
C GLY A 475 0.72 -16.19 40.12
N THR A 476 1.24 -16.55 38.96
CA THR A 476 2.65 -16.32 38.55
C THR A 476 3.03 -14.84 38.44
N ALA A 477 2.09 -13.90 38.30
CA ALA A 477 2.36 -12.47 38.21
C ALA A 477 1.99 -11.67 39.46
N LYS A 478 1.67 -12.33 40.61
CA LYS A 478 1.22 -11.67 41.85
C LYS A 478 2.20 -10.64 42.40
N ASP A 479 3.49 -10.89 42.24
CA ASP A 479 4.56 -10.05 42.76
C ASP A 479 5.08 -9.02 41.75
N ALA A 480 4.45 -8.94 40.56
CA ALA A 480 4.87 -8.01 39.50
C ALA A 480 4.44 -6.55 39.76
N GLY A 481 3.53 -6.30 40.70
CA GLY A 481 3.03 -4.96 41.05
C GLY A 481 2.18 -4.33 39.95
N LEU A 482 1.45 -5.15 39.19
CA LEU A 482 0.54 -4.67 38.13
C LEU A 482 -0.65 -3.92 38.74
N PRO A 483 -1.19 -2.88 38.07
CA PRO A 483 -2.35 -2.13 38.55
C PRO A 483 -3.57 -3.02 38.81
N ALA A 484 -4.37 -2.67 39.82
CA ALA A 484 -5.61 -3.36 40.15
C ALA A 484 -6.54 -3.43 38.94
N GLY A 485 -7.23 -4.55 38.74
CA GLY A 485 -8.08 -4.76 37.55
C GLY A 485 -7.35 -5.32 36.33
N THR A 486 -6.03 -5.40 36.34
CA THR A 486 -5.27 -6.05 35.24
C THR A 486 -5.58 -7.55 35.22
N ALA A 487 -5.79 -8.06 34.01
CA ALA A 487 -5.87 -9.49 33.72
C ALA A 487 -4.78 -9.87 32.74
N GLY A 488 -4.12 -11.01 32.93
CA GLY A 488 -3.02 -11.36 32.02
C GLY A 488 -2.55 -12.81 32.16
N LYS A 489 -1.49 -13.13 31.43
CA LYS A 489 -0.81 -14.44 31.50
C LYS A 489 0.69 -14.27 31.23
N THR A 490 1.49 -14.84 32.12
CA THR A 490 2.94 -14.99 31.95
C THR A 490 3.24 -16.11 30.95
N GLY A 491 4.35 -16.01 30.25
CA GLY A 491 4.89 -17.07 29.42
C GLY A 491 6.39 -17.20 29.58
N THR A 492 6.85 -18.42 29.51
CA THR A 492 8.25 -18.81 29.41
C THR A 492 8.30 -19.82 28.28
N ALA A 493 8.97 -19.47 27.21
CA ALA A 493 8.94 -20.24 25.97
C ALA A 493 10.35 -20.68 25.57
N GLU A 494 10.59 -21.98 25.58
CA GLU A 494 11.84 -22.57 25.12
C GLU A 494 12.00 -22.38 23.61
N TYR A 495 13.21 -22.01 23.15
CA TYR A 495 13.49 -21.81 21.73
C TYR A 495 14.70 -22.58 21.22
N ALA A 496 15.40 -23.31 22.09
CA ALA A 496 16.47 -24.23 21.76
C ALA A 496 16.54 -25.33 22.82
N SER A 497 17.19 -26.43 22.52
CA SER A 497 17.47 -27.49 23.50
C SER A 497 18.50 -27.02 24.52
N GLY A 498 18.39 -27.47 25.75
CA GLY A 498 19.42 -27.29 26.76
C GLY A 498 20.74 -27.93 26.35
N LYS A 499 21.85 -27.33 26.73
CA LYS A 499 23.21 -27.82 26.46
C LYS A 499 23.94 -28.01 27.77
N ASP A 500 24.77 -29.02 27.83
CA ASP A 500 25.69 -29.29 28.98
C ASP A 500 24.96 -29.34 30.32
N GLY A 501 23.77 -29.97 30.38
CA GLY A 501 22.98 -30.13 31.62
C GLY A 501 22.34 -28.83 32.11
N LYS A 502 22.36 -27.74 31.32
CA LYS A 502 21.66 -26.49 31.63
C LYS A 502 20.24 -26.50 31.05
N ASP A 503 19.35 -25.78 31.70
CA ASP A 503 17.98 -25.59 31.23
C ASP A 503 17.98 -24.95 29.83
N PRO A 504 16.96 -25.26 29.00
CA PRO A 504 16.77 -24.60 27.70
C PRO A 504 16.68 -23.07 27.86
N PRO A 505 17.29 -22.30 26.95
CA PRO A 505 17.12 -20.86 26.94
C PRO A 505 15.67 -20.49 26.56
N THR A 506 15.13 -19.47 27.22
CA THR A 506 13.70 -19.12 27.09
C THR A 506 13.47 -17.66 26.76
N HIS A 507 12.44 -17.41 25.96
CA HIS A 507 11.83 -16.08 25.80
C HIS A 507 10.86 -15.82 26.95
N ALA A 508 10.88 -14.59 27.49
CA ALA A 508 9.94 -14.16 28.51
C ALA A 508 8.75 -13.42 27.86
N TRP A 509 7.54 -13.85 28.21
CA TRP A 509 6.31 -13.26 27.74
C TRP A 509 5.42 -12.75 28.87
N PHE A 510 4.69 -11.67 28.61
CA PHE A 510 3.49 -11.30 29.33
C PHE A 510 2.48 -10.71 28.36
N MET A 511 1.24 -11.21 28.38
CA MET A 511 0.13 -10.60 27.68
C MET A 511 -1.00 -10.32 28.63
N GLY A 512 -1.80 -9.30 28.35
CA GLY A 512 -2.95 -8.98 29.20
C GLY A 512 -3.71 -7.77 28.71
N PHE A 513 -4.63 -7.32 29.54
CA PHE A 513 -5.42 -6.13 29.32
C PHE A 513 -5.71 -5.41 30.63
N HIS A 514 -5.90 -4.09 30.51
CA HIS A 514 -6.31 -3.19 31.58
C HIS A 514 -7.18 -2.09 30.97
N GLY A 515 -8.41 -1.92 31.47
CA GLY A 515 -9.36 -0.99 30.85
C GLY A 515 -9.58 -1.30 29.35
N ASP A 516 -9.43 -0.29 28.52
CA ASP A 516 -9.60 -0.38 27.05
C ASP A 516 -8.26 -0.57 26.30
N VAL A 517 -7.25 -1.12 26.98
CA VAL A 517 -5.95 -1.43 26.38
C VAL A 517 -5.59 -2.88 26.61
N ALA A 518 -5.45 -3.64 25.53
CA ALA A 518 -4.86 -4.97 25.52
C ALA A 518 -3.44 -4.91 24.96
N PHE A 519 -2.53 -5.73 25.47
CA PHE A 519 -1.12 -5.65 25.10
C PHE A 519 -0.41 -7.00 25.24
N ALA A 520 0.75 -7.11 24.60
CA ALA A 520 1.70 -8.18 24.84
C ALA A 520 3.13 -7.68 24.79
N VAL A 521 3.97 -8.24 25.66
CA VAL A 521 5.41 -7.99 25.77
C VAL A 521 6.14 -9.29 25.55
N ILE A 522 7.22 -9.24 24.76
CA ILE A 522 8.21 -10.33 24.63
C ILE A 522 9.61 -9.79 24.89
N VAL A 523 10.42 -10.57 25.62
CA VAL A 523 11.86 -10.34 25.82
C VAL A 523 12.61 -11.57 25.33
N GLU A 524 13.39 -11.40 24.25
CA GLU A 524 14.20 -12.50 23.69
C GLU A 524 15.26 -12.97 24.68
N GLY A 525 15.32 -14.28 24.93
CA GLY A 525 16.23 -14.84 25.92
C GLY A 525 16.03 -14.28 27.35
N GLY A 526 14.81 -13.75 27.64
CA GLY A 526 14.47 -13.04 28.88
C GLY A 526 14.28 -13.92 30.11
N GLY A 527 14.29 -15.25 29.99
CA GLY A 527 14.04 -16.16 31.09
C GLY A 527 12.55 -16.21 31.45
N PHE A 528 12.21 -16.03 32.73
CA PHE A 528 10.84 -16.12 33.22
C PHE A 528 10.02 -14.85 32.93
N GLY A 529 8.82 -15.05 32.37
CA GLY A 529 7.89 -13.95 32.05
C GLY A 529 7.48 -13.13 33.28
N SER A 530 7.30 -13.77 34.41
CA SER A 530 6.97 -13.12 35.68
C SER A 530 8.06 -12.14 36.17
N LYS A 531 9.33 -12.47 35.94
CA LYS A 531 10.49 -11.68 36.40
C LYS A 531 10.95 -10.62 35.42
N THR A 532 10.66 -10.77 34.11
CA THR A 532 11.19 -9.90 33.07
C THR A 532 10.08 -9.17 32.33
N ALA A 533 9.13 -9.87 31.73
CA ALA A 533 8.09 -9.25 30.89
C ALA A 533 6.98 -8.57 31.71
N ALA A 534 6.53 -9.15 32.82
CA ALA A 534 5.49 -8.56 33.65
C ALA A 534 5.90 -7.22 34.32
N PRO A 535 7.15 -7.03 34.82
CA PRO A 535 7.62 -5.70 35.26
C PRO A 535 7.64 -4.64 34.13
N ILE A 536 7.89 -5.03 32.89
CA ILE A 536 7.80 -4.11 31.74
C ILE A 536 6.33 -3.71 31.52
N ALA A 537 5.41 -4.68 31.56
CA ALA A 537 3.97 -4.42 31.49
C ALA A 537 3.50 -3.46 32.59
N ARG A 538 4.01 -3.62 33.84
CA ARG A 538 3.74 -2.68 34.94
C ARG A 538 4.18 -1.26 34.59
N ARG A 539 5.42 -1.08 34.08
CA ARG A 539 5.90 0.25 33.69
C ARG A 539 5.02 0.88 32.61
N PHE A 540 4.63 0.09 31.63
CA PHE A 540 3.73 0.52 30.57
C PHE A 540 2.38 0.99 31.14
N LEU A 541 1.71 0.15 31.94
CA LEU A 541 0.38 0.46 32.50
C LEU A 541 0.39 1.64 33.47
N ASN A 542 1.49 1.85 34.21
CA ASN A 542 1.62 3.00 35.11
C ASN A 542 1.90 4.33 34.35
N ALA A 543 2.26 4.26 33.06
CA ALA A 543 2.51 5.43 32.21
C ALA A 543 1.31 5.78 31.30
N LEU A 544 0.25 4.95 31.30
CA LEU A 544 -1.03 5.23 30.65
C LEU A 544 -1.91 6.10 31.54
#